data_02520f6c6853e458830abaf7e1d2cb98
#
_entry.id   02520f6c6853e458830abaf7e1d2cb98
#
_cell.length_a   1.000
_cell.length_b   1.000
_cell.length_c   1.000
_cell.angle_alpha   90.00
_cell.angle_beta   90.00
_cell.angle_gamma   90.00
#
_symmetry.space_group_name_H-M   'P 1'
#
loop_
_entity.id
_entity.type
_entity.pdbx_description
1 polymer ?
#
loop_
_entity_poly.entity_id
_entity_poly.type
_entity_poly.pdbx_seq_one_letter_code
_entity_poly.pdbx_strand_id
1 'polypeptide(L)'
;MDAQEAERAGLVSRVVPLERLMEEALGAALMICEFSHIAVMAAKESVNRSFEGTLNDGIMFERRMFHALFATQDQKEGMDAFVNKRKAVFTNT
;
A
#
# COMPACT_ATOMS: atom_id res chain seq x y z
N MET A 1 26.49 -7.42 -1.69
CA MET A 1 25.21 -7.74 -2.41
C MET A 1 25.08 -6.70 -3.52
N ASP A 2 24.94 -7.15 -4.76
CA ASP A 2 24.66 -6.29 -5.91
C ASP A 2 23.14 -6.05 -6.07
N ALA A 3 22.74 -5.20 -7.03
CA ALA A 3 21.34 -4.85 -7.23
C ALA A 3 20.47 -6.05 -7.64
N GLN A 4 21.00 -6.93 -8.49
CA GLN A 4 20.30 -8.13 -8.94
C GLN A 4 20.14 -9.17 -7.83
N GLU A 5 21.13 -9.28 -6.95
CA GLU A 5 21.02 -10.11 -5.75
C GLU A 5 19.97 -9.57 -4.79
N ALA A 6 19.91 -8.26 -4.61
CA ALA A 6 18.90 -7.60 -3.78
C ALA A 6 17.47 -7.83 -4.31
N GLU A 7 17.26 -7.79 -5.62
CA GLU A 7 15.98 -8.10 -6.25
C GLU A 7 15.59 -9.57 -6.05
N ARG A 8 16.51 -10.50 -6.30
CA ARG A 8 16.26 -11.94 -6.09
C ARG A 8 15.99 -12.29 -4.63
N ALA A 9 16.64 -11.59 -3.72
CA ALA A 9 16.42 -11.75 -2.27
C ALA A 9 15.16 -11.05 -1.74
N GLY A 10 14.44 -10.32 -2.58
CA GLY A 10 13.25 -9.59 -2.18
C GLY A 10 13.50 -8.32 -1.36
N LEU A 11 14.74 -7.83 -1.33
CA LEU A 11 15.07 -6.58 -0.64
C LEU A 11 14.57 -5.35 -1.39
N VAL A 12 14.58 -5.40 -2.71
CA VAL A 12 14.03 -4.38 -3.59
C VAL A 12 13.01 -4.98 -4.56
N SER A 13 12.03 -4.20 -4.99
CA SER A 13 10.95 -4.67 -5.86
C SER A 13 11.36 -4.78 -7.33
N ARG A 14 12.30 -3.96 -7.76
CA ARG A 14 12.83 -3.96 -9.14
C ARG A 14 14.19 -3.28 -9.22
N VAL A 15 14.92 -3.62 -10.25
CA VAL A 15 16.19 -2.98 -10.63
C VAL A 15 16.01 -2.31 -11.99
N VAL A 16 16.42 -1.05 -12.09
CA VAL A 16 16.31 -0.24 -13.30
C VAL A 16 17.64 0.45 -13.61
N PRO A 17 17.91 0.85 -14.86
CA PRO A 17 19.06 1.66 -15.19
C PRO A 17 19.08 2.96 -14.40
N LEU A 18 20.28 3.45 -14.04
CA LEU A 18 20.44 4.64 -13.19
C LEU A 18 19.72 5.87 -13.73
N GLU A 19 19.77 6.07 -15.05
CA GLU A 19 19.11 7.19 -15.74
C GLU A 19 17.59 7.16 -15.64
N ARG A 20 16.98 6.01 -15.36
CA ARG A 20 15.54 5.84 -15.18
C ARG A 20 15.08 5.76 -13.73
N LEU A 21 16.02 5.75 -12.78
CA LEU A 21 15.72 5.51 -11.37
C LEU A 21 14.72 6.53 -10.81
N MET A 22 14.94 7.81 -11.06
CA MET A 22 14.05 8.87 -10.55
C MET A 22 12.67 8.81 -11.20
N GLU A 23 12.59 8.58 -12.50
CA GLU A 23 11.32 8.43 -13.22
C GLU A 23 10.50 7.25 -12.66
N GLU A 24 11.12 6.09 -12.49
CA GLU A 24 10.46 4.90 -11.97
C GLU A 24 10.03 5.06 -10.50
N ALA A 25 10.88 5.66 -9.67
CA ALA A 25 10.56 5.90 -8.26
C ALA A 25 9.41 6.91 -8.10
N LEU A 26 9.44 8.01 -8.85
CA LEU A 26 8.36 9.01 -8.82
C LEU A 26 7.06 8.45 -9.41
N GLY A 27 7.14 7.65 -10.47
CA GLY A 27 5.98 6.97 -11.05
C GLY A 27 5.31 6.04 -10.02
N ALA A 28 6.08 5.25 -9.28
CA ALA A 28 5.55 4.41 -8.21
C ALA A 28 4.94 5.24 -7.07
N ALA A 29 5.58 6.33 -6.66
CA ALA A 29 5.07 7.22 -5.64
C ALA A 29 3.75 7.90 -6.06
N LEU A 30 3.65 8.37 -7.29
CA LEU A 30 2.42 8.97 -7.83
C LEU A 30 1.28 7.97 -7.87
N MET A 31 1.55 6.71 -8.24
CA MET A 31 0.55 5.65 -8.22
C MET A 31 0.02 5.41 -6.79
N ILE A 32 0.88 5.42 -5.79
CA ILE A 32 0.48 5.29 -4.37
C ILE A 32 -0.37 6.48 -3.94
N CYS A 33 -0.06 7.69 -4.42
CA CYS A 33 -0.84 8.91 -4.12
C CYS A 33 -2.27 8.88 -4.69
N GLU A 34 -2.59 7.99 -5.62
CA GLU A 34 -3.96 7.82 -6.12
C GLU A 34 -4.87 7.05 -5.16
N PHE A 35 -4.31 6.40 -4.13
CA PHE A 35 -5.08 5.67 -3.12
C PHE A 35 -5.41 6.57 -1.92
N SER A 36 -6.41 6.14 -1.13
CA SER A 36 -6.70 6.78 0.16
C SER A 36 -5.48 6.74 1.07
N HIS A 37 -5.05 7.89 1.56
CA HIS A 37 -3.91 8.02 2.47
C HIS A 37 -4.10 7.20 3.75
N ILE A 38 -5.32 7.20 4.30
CA ILE A 38 -5.67 6.42 5.50
C ILE A 38 -5.47 4.93 5.23
N ALA A 39 -5.93 4.43 4.07
CA ALA A 39 -5.79 3.03 3.70
C ALA A 39 -4.31 2.65 3.47
N VAL A 40 -3.53 3.51 2.82
CA VAL A 40 -2.09 3.28 2.59
C VAL A 40 -1.33 3.22 3.91
N MET A 41 -1.62 4.12 4.86
CA MET A 41 -1.01 4.10 6.19
C MET A 41 -1.37 2.83 6.96
N ALA A 42 -2.65 2.43 6.96
CA ALA A 42 -3.11 1.20 7.60
C ALA A 42 -2.45 -0.05 7.01
N ALA A 43 -2.31 -0.11 5.68
CA ALA A 43 -1.63 -1.21 5.00
C ALA A 43 -0.14 -1.27 5.40
N LYS A 44 0.55 -0.14 5.40
CA LYS A 44 1.97 -0.07 5.81
C LYS A 44 2.17 -0.47 7.26
N GLU A 45 1.30 -0.02 8.15
CA GLU A 45 1.34 -0.39 9.57
C GLU A 45 1.12 -1.90 9.76
N SER A 46 0.17 -2.49 9.03
CA SER A 46 -0.09 -3.93 9.07
C SER A 46 1.10 -4.74 8.58
N VAL A 47 1.78 -4.31 7.50
CA VAL A 47 3.01 -4.93 7.00
C VAL A 47 4.12 -4.85 8.06
N ASN A 48 4.36 -3.69 8.65
CA ASN A 48 5.37 -3.53 9.69
C ASN A 48 5.05 -4.40 10.92
N ARG A 49 3.78 -4.47 11.31
CA ARG A 49 3.33 -5.28 12.45
C ARG A 49 3.57 -6.77 12.26
N SER A 50 3.61 -7.26 11.03
CA SER A 50 3.88 -8.67 10.73
C SER A 50 5.26 -9.15 11.21
N PHE A 51 6.20 -8.24 11.44
CA PHE A 51 7.55 -8.53 11.93
C PHE A 51 7.70 -8.40 13.45
N GLU A 52 6.65 -7.95 14.16
CA GLU A 52 6.72 -7.59 15.59
C GLU A 52 6.05 -8.61 16.51
N GLY A 53 5.49 -9.66 15.99
CA GLY A 53 4.76 -10.64 16.80
C GLY A 53 4.55 -11.96 16.09
N THR A 54 3.58 -12.74 16.61
CA THR A 54 3.17 -13.99 15.98
C THR A 54 2.31 -13.74 14.74
N LEU A 55 2.20 -14.75 13.86
CA LEU A 55 1.30 -14.68 12.72
C LEU A 55 -0.15 -14.38 13.15
N ASN A 56 -0.61 -15.01 14.22
CA ASN A 56 -1.96 -14.81 14.72
C ASN A 56 -2.20 -13.38 15.18
N ASP A 57 -1.24 -12.78 15.89
CA ASP A 57 -1.33 -11.38 16.33
C ASP A 57 -1.37 -10.42 15.12
N GLY A 58 -0.55 -10.69 14.11
CA GLY A 58 -0.53 -9.92 12.88
C GLY A 58 -1.86 -9.97 12.13
N ILE A 59 -2.45 -11.15 11.98
CA ILE A 59 -3.75 -11.35 11.33
C ILE A 59 -4.87 -10.67 12.12
N MET A 60 -4.85 -10.74 13.43
CA MET A 60 -5.85 -10.06 14.28
C MET A 60 -5.72 -8.53 14.17
N PHE A 61 -4.50 -8.02 14.11
CA PHE A 61 -4.23 -6.60 13.92
C PHE A 61 -4.76 -6.12 12.57
N GLU A 62 -4.38 -6.81 11.47
CA GLU A 62 -4.85 -6.51 10.13
C GLU A 62 -6.38 -6.50 10.03
N ARG A 63 -7.05 -7.50 10.61
CA ARG A 63 -8.51 -7.57 10.64
C ARG A 63 -9.13 -6.34 11.32
N ARG A 64 -8.59 -5.92 12.46
CA ARG A 64 -9.08 -4.73 13.18
C ARG A 64 -8.88 -3.46 12.39
N MET A 65 -7.70 -3.30 11.76
CA MET A 65 -7.41 -2.16 10.89
C MET A 65 -8.35 -2.14 9.68
N PHE A 66 -8.56 -3.29 9.05
CA PHE A 66 -9.50 -3.42 7.93
C PHE A 66 -10.92 -3.00 8.33
N HIS A 67 -11.43 -3.48 9.47
CA HIS A 67 -12.76 -3.09 9.95
C HIS A 67 -12.83 -1.59 10.28
N ALA A 68 -11.78 -1.01 10.86
CA ALA A 68 -11.74 0.41 11.17
C ALA A 68 -11.85 1.29 9.92
N LEU A 69 -11.33 0.84 8.78
CA LEU A 69 -11.43 1.58 7.51
C LEU A 69 -12.88 1.74 7.02
N PHE A 70 -13.81 0.87 7.42
CA PHE A 70 -15.24 1.02 7.08
C PHE A 70 -15.90 2.27 7.69
N ALA A 71 -15.27 2.88 8.71
CA ALA A 71 -15.71 4.15 9.26
C ALA A 71 -15.33 5.36 8.39
N THR A 72 -14.44 5.17 7.41
CA THR A 72 -13.96 6.27 6.56
C THR A 72 -14.89 6.58 5.40
N GLN A 73 -14.86 7.82 4.93
CA GLN A 73 -15.59 8.22 3.71
C GLN A 73 -14.93 7.62 2.46
N ASP A 74 -13.59 7.52 2.47
CA ASP A 74 -12.84 6.95 1.36
C ASP A 74 -13.18 5.47 1.11
N GLN A 75 -13.50 4.69 2.14
CA GLN A 75 -13.98 3.33 1.98
C GLN A 75 -15.31 3.29 1.20
N LYS A 76 -16.25 4.17 1.56
CA LYS A 76 -17.55 4.27 0.88
C LYS A 76 -17.38 4.71 -0.56
N GLU A 77 -16.54 5.70 -0.80
CA GLU A 77 -16.18 6.17 -2.14
C GLU A 77 -15.54 5.06 -2.97
N GLY A 78 -14.60 4.33 -2.40
CA GLY A 78 -13.93 3.21 -3.09
C GLY A 78 -14.89 2.10 -3.49
N MET A 79 -15.81 1.72 -2.61
CA MET A 79 -16.83 0.72 -2.88
C MET A 79 -17.83 1.19 -3.96
N ASP A 80 -18.31 2.43 -3.87
CA ASP A 80 -19.22 3.01 -4.85
C ASP A 80 -18.55 3.12 -6.23
N ALA A 81 -17.31 3.61 -6.27
CA ALA A 81 -16.53 3.71 -7.50
C ALA A 81 -16.33 2.33 -8.16
N PHE A 82 -16.04 1.30 -7.37
CA PHE A 82 -15.87 -0.06 -7.84
C PHE A 82 -17.17 -0.61 -8.46
N VAL A 83 -18.29 -0.47 -7.76
CA VAL A 83 -19.61 -0.95 -8.25
C VAL A 83 -20.02 -0.23 -9.54
N ASN A 84 -19.79 1.09 -9.60
CA ASN A 84 -20.16 1.92 -10.75
C ASN A 84 -19.08 1.96 -11.85
N LYS A 85 -17.99 1.19 -11.71
CA LYS A 85 -16.89 1.10 -12.68
C LYS A 85 -16.31 2.47 -13.07
N ARG A 86 -16.18 3.37 -12.11
CA ARG A 86 -15.58 4.69 -12.28
C ARG A 86 -14.30 4.82 -11.46
N LYS A 87 -13.49 5.82 -11.76
CA LYS A 87 -12.32 6.15 -10.92
C LYS A 87 -12.82 6.71 -9.58
N ALA A 88 -12.23 6.21 -8.47
CA ALA A 88 -12.47 6.75 -7.14
C ALA A 88 -11.79 8.12 -6.97
N VAL A 89 -12.41 9.00 -6.20
CA VAL A 89 -11.87 10.30 -5.81
C VAL A 89 -11.78 10.34 -4.29
N PHE A 90 -10.62 10.03 -3.76
CA PHE A 90 -10.40 9.99 -2.32
C PHE A 90 -10.14 11.38 -1.75
N THR A 91 -10.71 11.64 -0.58
CA THR A 91 -10.58 12.91 0.16
C THR A 91 -9.73 12.78 1.41
N ASN A 92 -9.21 11.57 1.68
CA ASN A 92 -8.40 11.23 2.86
C ASN A 92 -9.18 11.43 4.18
N THR A 93 -10.43 11.11 4.17
CA THR A 93 -11.34 11.21 5.31
C THR A 93 -12.10 9.90 5.57
#